data_ff6ff39c282f55c093edb321dd8fc526
#
_entry.id   ff6ff39c282f55c093edb321dd8fc526
#
_cell.length_a   1.000
_cell.length_b   1.000
_cell.length_c   1.000
_cell.angle_alpha   90.00
_cell.angle_beta   90.00
_cell.angle_gamma   90.00
#
_symmetry.space_group_name_H-M   'P 1'
#
loop_
_entity.id
_entity.type
_entity.pdbx_description
1 polymer ?
#
loop_
_entity_poly.entity_id
_entity_poly.type
_entity_poly.pdbx_seq_one_letter_code
_entity_poly.pdbx_strand_id
1 'polypeptide(L)' 'MKINLWYSKSMEQWRWTLSEEFKNCVTKLEQHSGQRIYLRDAMEDVAKTVEYMLECKDKGE' A
#
# COMPACT_ATOMS: atom_id res chain seq x y z
N MET A 1 -2.90 8.70 4.50
CA MET A 1 -2.58 7.36 3.97
C MET A 1 -3.50 6.34 4.61
N LYS A 2 -4.08 5.50 3.80
CA LYS A 2 -5.02 4.50 4.26
C LYS A 2 -4.53 3.10 3.86
N ILE A 3 -4.43 2.20 4.83
CA ILE A 3 -3.92 0.87 4.59
C ILE A 3 -4.94 -0.14 5.08
N ASN A 4 -5.25 -1.12 4.24
CA ASN A 4 -6.13 -2.21 4.58
C ASN A 4 -5.39 -3.53 4.36
N LEU A 5 -5.55 -4.44 5.28
CA LEU A 5 -4.93 -5.76 5.19
C LEU A 5 -5.93 -6.79 5.71
N TRP A 6 -6.20 -7.81 4.92
CA TRP A 6 -7.17 -8.82 5.32
C TRP A 6 -6.83 -10.15 4.66
N TYR A 7 -7.42 -11.21 5.19
CA TYR A 7 -7.27 -12.55 4.65
C TYR A 7 -8.46 -12.89 3.75
N SER A 8 -8.17 -13.28 2.52
CA SER A 8 -9.20 -13.66 1.57
C SER A 8 -9.37 -15.17 1.60
N LYS A 9 -10.52 -15.62 2.11
CA LYS A 9 -10.79 -17.04 2.21
C LYS A 9 -10.96 -17.69 0.85
N SER A 10 -11.55 -16.97 -0.08
CA SER A 10 -11.80 -17.53 -1.39
C SER A 10 -10.53 -17.74 -2.18
N MET A 11 -9.52 -16.91 -1.96
CA MET A 11 -8.25 -17.04 -2.64
C MET A 11 -7.18 -17.66 -1.76
N GLU A 12 -7.47 -17.86 -0.49
CA GLU A 12 -6.54 -18.42 0.47
C GLU A 12 -5.24 -17.63 0.50
N GLN A 13 -5.35 -16.30 0.50
CA GLN A 13 -4.21 -15.41 0.48
C GLN A 13 -4.50 -14.19 1.31
N TRP A 14 -3.44 -13.57 1.79
CA TRP A 14 -3.52 -12.26 2.43
C TRP A 14 -3.49 -11.20 1.35
N ARG A 15 -4.43 -10.28 1.44
CA ARG A 15 -4.52 -9.19 0.48
C ARG A 15 -4.40 -7.87 1.19
N TRP A 16 -3.84 -6.89 0.49
CA TRP A 16 -3.67 -5.57 1.09
C TRP A 16 -3.92 -4.50 0.03
N THR A 17 -4.35 -3.35 0.50
CA THR A 17 -4.49 -2.17 -0.34
C THR A 17 -3.94 -0.98 0.42
N LEU A 18 -3.38 -0.05 -0.32
CA LEU A 18 -2.84 1.16 0.24
C LEU A 18 -3.22 2.31 -0.69
N SER A 19 -3.75 3.37 -0.11
CA SER A 19 -4.12 4.54 -0.89
C SER A 19 -3.57 5.79 -0.22
N GLU A 20 -3.16 6.73 -1.05
CA GLU A 20 -2.61 7.99 -0.59
C GLU A 20 -3.23 9.10 -1.40
N GLU A 21 -3.73 10.11 -0.71
CA GLU A 21 -4.34 11.24 -1.34
C GLU A 21 -3.45 12.47 -1.13
N PHE A 22 -3.07 13.11 -2.24
CA PHE A 22 -2.19 14.26 -2.18
C PHE A 22 -3.04 15.53 -2.22
N LYS A 23 -3.11 16.22 -1.09
CA LYS A 23 -3.97 17.38 -0.98
C LYS A 23 -3.52 18.53 -1.85
N ASN A 24 -2.23 18.65 -2.10
CA ASN A 24 -1.71 19.76 -2.89
C ASN A 24 -1.85 19.56 -4.37
N CYS A 25 -2.16 18.36 -4.80
CA CYS A 25 -2.37 18.05 -6.20
C CYS A 25 -3.84 17.77 -6.39
N VAL A 26 -4.46 18.55 -7.23
CA VAL A 26 -5.90 18.62 -7.30
C VAL A 26 -6.60 17.28 -7.41
N THR A 27 -6.04 16.35 -8.15
CA THR A 27 -6.73 15.08 -8.34
C THR A 27 -5.80 13.89 -8.24
N LYS A 28 -4.69 14.06 -7.58
CA LYS A 28 -3.73 12.96 -7.54
C LYS A 28 -4.09 11.97 -6.45
N LEU A 29 -4.32 10.74 -6.86
CA LEU A 29 -4.62 9.65 -5.96
C LEU A 29 -3.76 8.47 -6.36
N GLU A 30 -2.95 7.97 -5.44
CA GLU A 30 -2.14 6.79 -5.70
C GLU A 30 -2.71 5.60 -4.95
N GLN A 31 -2.83 4.49 -5.66
CA GLN A 31 -3.33 3.27 -5.07
C GLN A 31 -2.39 2.14 -5.40
N HIS A 32 -2.11 1.34 -4.37
CA HIS A 32 -1.27 0.16 -4.51
C HIS A 32 -2.00 -1.01 -3.89
N SER A 33 -1.75 -2.18 -4.43
CA SER A 33 -2.36 -3.38 -3.87
C SER A 33 -1.44 -4.57 -4.12
N GLY A 34 -1.68 -5.63 -3.37
CA GLY A 34 -0.90 -6.83 -3.53
C GLY A 34 -1.54 -7.99 -2.82
N GLN A 35 -0.95 -9.15 -2.98
CA GLN A 35 -1.44 -10.36 -2.34
C GLN A 35 -0.29 -11.31 -2.12
N ARG A 36 -0.32 -11.99 -0.98
CA ARG A 36 0.69 -12.96 -0.61
C ARG A 36 0.06 -14.09 0.16
N ILE A 37 0.66 -15.26 0.06
CA ILE A 37 0.13 -16.42 0.77
C ILE A 37 0.36 -16.28 2.28
N TYR A 38 1.47 -15.67 2.66
CA TYR A 38 1.81 -15.51 4.07
C TYR A 38 1.60 -14.08 4.54
N LEU A 39 1.09 -13.96 5.76
CA LEU A 39 0.88 -12.65 6.35
C LEU A 39 2.18 -11.85 6.42
N ARG A 40 3.26 -12.51 6.81
CA ARG A 40 4.55 -11.83 6.92
C ARG A 40 4.93 -11.16 5.61
N ASP A 41 4.76 -11.89 4.51
CA ASP A 41 5.12 -11.35 3.20
C ASP A 41 4.22 -10.18 2.82
N ALA A 42 2.94 -10.28 3.14
CA ALA A 42 2.02 -9.18 2.85
C ALA A 42 2.39 -7.94 3.63
N MET A 43 2.73 -8.10 4.89
CA MET A 43 3.12 -6.97 5.72
C MET A 43 4.42 -6.34 5.20
N GLU A 44 5.34 -7.15 4.73
CA GLU A 44 6.59 -6.63 4.17
C GLU A 44 6.31 -5.83 2.90
N ASP A 45 5.41 -6.32 2.07
CA ASP A 45 5.02 -5.57 0.87
C ASP A 45 4.46 -4.21 1.22
N VAL A 46 3.59 -4.17 2.22
CA VAL A 46 3.00 -2.90 2.65
C VAL A 46 4.10 -1.96 3.15
N ALA A 47 5.00 -2.47 3.97
CA ALA A 47 6.07 -1.65 4.52
C ALA A 47 6.95 -1.07 3.42
N LYS A 48 7.31 -1.89 2.45
CA LYS A 48 8.15 -1.41 1.34
C LYS A 48 7.43 -0.37 0.50
N THR A 49 6.14 -0.57 0.29
CA THR A 49 5.36 0.39 -0.49
C THR A 49 5.28 1.72 0.25
N VAL A 50 5.04 1.67 1.54
CA VAL A 50 4.98 2.90 2.34
C VAL A 50 6.32 3.64 2.29
N GLU A 51 7.41 2.91 2.46
CA GLU A 51 8.73 3.53 2.42
C GLU A 51 8.99 4.18 1.07
N TYR A 52 8.60 3.50 0.01
CA TYR A 52 8.78 4.05 -1.33
C TYR A 52 8.00 5.36 -1.50
N MET A 53 6.77 5.36 -1.03
CA MET A 53 5.94 6.56 -1.18
C MET A 53 6.47 7.72 -0.36
N LEU A 54 6.94 7.44 0.83
CA LEU A 54 7.51 8.50 1.67
C LEU A 54 8.79 9.04 1.09
N GLU A 55 9.63 8.19 0.54
CA GLU A 55 10.87 8.64 -0.09
C GLU A 55 10.59 9.51 -1.30
N CYS A 56 9.58 9.14 -2.08
CA CYS A 56 9.22 9.95 -3.23
C CYS A 56 8.76 11.34 -2.81
N LYS A 57 8.02 11.42 -1.71
CA LYS A 57 7.59 12.71 -1.20
C LYS A 57 8.77 13.57 -0.78
N ASP A 58 9.73 12.97 -0.10
CA ASP A 58 10.90 13.70 0.36
C ASP A 58 11.71 14.22 -0.81
N LYS A 59 11.84 13.42 -1.85
CA LYS A 59 12.60 13.83 -3.02
C LYS A 59 11.87 14.87 -3.84
N GLY A 60 10.58 14.99 -3.66
CA GLY A 60 9.78 15.95 -4.40
C GLY A 60 10.06 17.39 -4.00
N GLU A 61 10.83 17.57 -2.98
CA GLU A 61 11.18 18.92 -2.60
C GLU A 61 12.30 19.44 -3.50
#